data_261d3805fec4f1772311dbca46b86df7
#
_entry.id   261d3805fec4f1772311dbca46b86df7
#
_cell.length_a   1.000
_cell.length_b   1.000
_cell.length_c   1.000
_cell.angle_alpha   90.00
_cell.angle_beta   90.00
_cell.angle_gamma   90.00
#
_symmetry.space_group_name_H-M   'P 1'
#
loop_
_entity.id
_entity.type
_entity.pdbx_description
1 polymer ?
#
loop_
_entity_poly.entity_id
_entity_poly.type
_entity_poly.pdbx_seq_one_letter_code
_entity_poly.pdbx_strand_id
1 'polypeptide(L)'
;MRIYLPATFTVLAAALADGGFRDAPYTAYAVTPELRAALGTDDEEELEYAAMGAAAEESARLLAASPDTPARRVVVAAEVPDRVVRPAAAPDAPARVRVEAEVPLKRVASAHVDDAAAAPDVAAGRTEDHELLWYATQELRHLLE
;
A
#
# COMPACT_ATOMS: atom_id res chain seq x y z
N MET A 1 8.44 12.38 -1.44
CA MET A 1 7.01 12.17 -1.13
C MET A 1 6.80 10.78 -0.59
N ARG A 2 6.07 10.68 0.50
CA ARG A 2 5.65 9.37 1.04
C ARG A 2 4.50 8.83 0.21
N ILE A 3 4.64 7.59 -0.29
CA ILE A 3 3.58 6.89 -1.00
C ILE A 3 3.25 5.58 -0.28
N TYR A 4 2.04 5.09 -0.51
CA TYR A 4 1.56 3.81 0.01
C TYR A 4 1.16 2.94 -1.18
N LEU A 5 1.95 1.87 -1.41
CA LEU A 5 1.74 0.93 -2.52
C LEU A 5 0.88 -0.24 -2.05
N PRO A 6 -0.29 -0.45 -2.66
CA PRO A 6 -1.03 -1.68 -2.41
C PRO A 6 -0.29 -2.86 -3.05
N ALA A 7 -0.22 -3.97 -2.33
CA ALA A 7 0.50 -5.16 -2.78
C ALA A 7 -0.19 -6.43 -2.28
N THR A 8 0.40 -7.56 -2.61
CA THR A 8 0.05 -8.88 -2.10
C THR A 8 1.34 -9.55 -1.64
N PHE A 9 1.24 -10.69 -0.95
CA PHE A 9 2.43 -11.45 -0.57
C PHE A 9 3.26 -11.85 -1.80
N THR A 10 2.60 -12.25 -2.88
CA THR A 10 3.28 -12.62 -4.13
C THR A 10 4.07 -11.45 -4.70
N VAL A 11 3.46 -10.26 -4.76
CA VAL A 11 4.11 -9.05 -5.27
C VAL A 11 5.26 -8.63 -4.36
N LEU A 12 5.06 -8.69 -3.04
CA LEU A 12 6.10 -8.35 -2.06
C LEU A 12 7.29 -9.31 -2.17
N ALA A 13 7.04 -10.61 -2.29
CA ALA A 13 8.09 -11.61 -2.45
C ALA A 13 8.91 -11.36 -3.71
N ALA A 14 8.25 -11.05 -4.83
CA ALA A 14 8.92 -10.70 -6.08
C ALA A 14 9.79 -9.45 -5.93
N ALA A 15 9.28 -8.43 -5.25
CA ALA A 15 10.05 -7.21 -5.01
C ALA A 15 11.30 -7.46 -4.17
N LEU A 16 11.19 -8.30 -3.15
CA LEU A 16 12.36 -8.65 -2.32
C LEU A 16 13.41 -9.43 -3.13
N ALA A 17 12.97 -10.33 -4.01
CA ALA A 17 13.88 -11.09 -4.88
C ALA A 17 14.54 -10.19 -5.92
N ASP A 18 13.81 -9.23 -6.46
CA ASP A 18 14.27 -8.38 -7.58
C ASP A 18 14.97 -7.10 -7.11
N GLY A 19 15.02 -6.83 -5.81
CA GLY A 19 15.61 -5.61 -5.25
C GLY A 19 14.72 -4.39 -5.32
N GLY A 20 13.43 -4.56 -5.61
CA GLY A 20 12.45 -3.47 -5.66
C GLY A 20 11.25 -3.79 -6.51
N PHE A 21 10.34 -2.82 -6.58
CA PHE A 21 9.13 -2.88 -7.42
C PHE A 21 9.51 -2.33 -8.79
N ARG A 22 9.58 -3.19 -9.80
CA ARG A 22 10.17 -2.87 -11.11
C ARG A 22 9.17 -2.74 -12.25
N ASP A 23 7.89 -2.94 -12.01
CA ASP A 23 6.85 -2.95 -13.05
C ASP A 23 6.08 -1.63 -13.14
N ALA A 24 6.80 -0.51 -13.06
CA ALA A 24 6.17 0.81 -13.22
C ALA A 24 5.41 0.90 -14.55
N PRO A 25 4.31 1.67 -14.61
CA PRO A 25 3.82 2.55 -13.56
C PRO A 25 3.01 1.82 -12.48
N TYR A 26 2.95 2.42 -11.29
CA TYR A 26 2.18 1.89 -10.17
C TYR A 26 1.06 2.83 -9.79
N THR A 27 -0.10 2.26 -9.43
CA THR A 27 -1.11 2.98 -8.68
C THR A 27 -0.69 2.97 -7.22
N ALA A 28 -0.66 4.14 -6.60
CA ALA A 28 -0.32 4.31 -5.19
C ALA A 28 -1.23 5.34 -4.56
N TYR A 29 -1.06 5.56 -3.27
CA TYR A 29 -1.86 6.51 -2.50
C TYR A 29 -0.94 7.39 -1.68
N ALA A 30 -1.33 8.64 -1.53
CA ALA A 30 -0.50 9.64 -0.85
C ALA A 30 -1.39 10.76 -0.30
N VAL A 31 -0.79 11.64 0.49
CA VAL A 31 -1.48 12.85 0.93
C VAL A 31 -1.46 13.85 -0.23
N THR A 32 -2.62 14.01 -0.85
CA THR A 32 -2.82 14.89 -2.00
C THR A 32 -3.63 16.13 -1.58
N PRO A 33 -3.60 17.21 -2.37
CA PRO A 33 -4.50 18.34 -2.12
C PRO A 33 -5.98 17.94 -2.12
N GLU A 34 -6.35 16.99 -2.99
CA GLU A 34 -7.72 16.47 -3.08
C GLU A 34 -8.13 15.73 -1.82
N LEU A 35 -7.19 14.98 -1.20
CA LEU A 35 -7.46 14.30 0.06
C LEU A 35 -7.66 15.30 1.20
N ARG A 36 -6.83 16.35 1.26
CA ARG A 36 -6.99 17.41 2.25
C ARG A 36 -8.35 18.08 2.13
N ALA A 37 -8.78 18.37 0.92
CA ALA A 37 -10.07 18.97 0.66
C ALA A 37 -11.22 18.02 1.04
N ALA A 38 -11.09 16.75 0.71
CA ALA A 38 -12.13 15.75 1.00
C ALA A 38 -12.35 15.53 2.50
N LEU A 39 -11.26 15.52 3.27
CA LEU A 39 -11.34 15.32 4.73
C LEU A 39 -11.53 16.62 5.52
N GLY A 40 -11.26 17.76 4.89
CA GLY A 40 -11.39 19.06 5.56
C GLY A 40 -10.43 19.24 6.74
N THR A 41 -9.25 18.63 6.69
CA THR A 41 -8.26 18.69 7.77
C THR A 41 -6.86 18.90 7.20
N ASP A 42 -5.98 19.47 8.02
CA ASP A 42 -4.55 19.60 7.75
C ASP A 42 -3.72 18.73 8.71
N ASP A 43 -4.36 17.86 9.48
CA ASP A 43 -3.67 16.92 10.37
C ASP A 43 -2.97 15.84 9.54
N GLU A 44 -1.63 15.87 9.50
CA GLU A 44 -0.84 14.96 8.68
C GLU A 44 -1.04 13.50 9.07
N GLU A 45 -1.20 13.20 10.36
CA GLU A 45 -1.43 11.82 10.80
C GLU A 45 -2.75 11.27 10.27
N GLU A 46 -3.83 12.08 10.33
CA GLU A 46 -5.13 11.69 9.79
C GLU A 46 -5.06 11.48 8.28
N LEU A 47 -4.35 12.37 7.58
CA LEU A 47 -4.21 12.30 6.12
C LEU A 47 -3.41 11.08 5.70
N GLU A 48 -2.30 10.79 6.38
CA GLU A 48 -1.49 9.60 6.10
C GLU A 48 -2.26 8.31 6.39
N TYR A 49 -3.00 8.30 7.50
CA TYR A 49 -3.83 7.15 7.85
C TYR A 49 -4.90 6.90 6.78
N ALA A 50 -5.54 7.95 6.28
CA ALA A 50 -6.55 7.84 5.22
C ALA A 50 -5.94 7.35 3.90
N ALA A 51 -4.76 7.83 3.55
CA ALA A 51 -4.05 7.38 2.34
C ALA A 51 -3.67 5.90 2.46
N MET A 52 -3.17 5.48 3.60
CA MET A 52 -2.85 4.07 3.87
C MET A 52 -4.11 3.20 3.81
N GLY A 53 -5.23 3.68 4.37
CA GLY A 53 -6.51 2.99 4.31
C GLY A 53 -6.99 2.77 2.89
N ALA A 54 -6.82 3.77 2.01
CA ALA A 54 -7.17 3.64 0.60
C ALA A 54 -6.30 2.58 -0.10
N ALA A 55 -5.00 2.55 0.23
CA ALA A 55 -4.10 1.51 -0.29
C ALA A 55 -4.50 0.12 0.20
N ALA A 56 -4.92 0.01 1.46
CA ALA A 56 -5.39 -1.27 2.03
C ALA A 56 -6.65 -1.77 1.31
N GLU A 57 -7.58 -0.88 0.98
CA GLU A 57 -8.78 -1.25 0.20
C GLU A 57 -8.40 -1.77 -1.19
N GLU A 58 -7.43 -1.13 -1.85
CA GLU A 58 -6.95 -1.59 -3.15
C GLU A 58 -6.23 -2.94 -3.03
N SER A 59 -5.44 -3.15 -1.98
CA SER A 59 -4.83 -4.44 -1.70
C SER A 59 -5.89 -5.54 -1.58
N ALA A 60 -7.00 -5.26 -0.90
CA ALA A 60 -8.12 -6.21 -0.79
C ALA A 60 -8.72 -6.56 -2.16
N ARG A 61 -8.84 -5.58 -3.05
CA ARG A 61 -9.32 -5.82 -4.43
C ARG A 61 -8.34 -6.70 -5.22
N LEU A 62 -7.02 -6.48 -5.04
CA LEU A 62 -5.99 -7.30 -5.67
C LEU A 62 -6.08 -8.74 -5.17
N LEU A 63 -6.35 -8.95 -3.89
CA LEU A 63 -6.52 -10.29 -3.31
C LEU A 63 -7.74 -11.01 -3.90
N ALA A 64 -8.84 -10.30 -4.10
CA ALA A 64 -10.05 -10.87 -4.69
C ALA A 64 -9.79 -11.36 -6.12
N ALA A 65 -8.89 -10.72 -6.85
CA ALA A 65 -8.51 -11.08 -8.21
C ALA A 65 -7.36 -12.11 -8.28
N SER A 66 -6.79 -12.50 -7.13
CA SER A 66 -5.58 -13.35 -7.05
C SER A 66 -5.77 -14.44 -6.00
N PRO A 67 -6.65 -15.44 -6.25
CA PRO A 67 -6.99 -16.44 -5.24
C PRO A 67 -5.84 -17.33 -4.78
N ASP A 68 -4.74 -17.37 -5.54
CA ASP A 68 -3.56 -18.20 -5.22
C ASP A 68 -2.57 -17.52 -4.27
N THR A 69 -2.79 -16.26 -3.91
CA THR A 69 -1.95 -15.55 -2.96
C THR A 69 -2.61 -15.57 -1.58
N PRO A 70 -1.83 -15.56 -0.48
CA PRO A 70 -2.43 -15.50 0.85
C PRO A 70 -3.37 -14.31 1.01
N ALA A 71 -4.53 -14.52 1.65
CA ALA A 71 -5.55 -13.51 1.84
C ALA A 71 -5.17 -12.55 2.98
N ARG A 72 -4.03 -11.90 2.84
CA ARG A 72 -3.50 -10.90 3.78
C ARG A 72 -3.20 -9.63 3.01
N ARG A 73 -3.82 -8.52 3.42
CA ARG A 73 -3.58 -7.23 2.78
C ARG A 73 -2.15 -6.78 3.06
N VAL A 74 -1.53 -6.15 2.08
CA VAL A 74 -0.17 -5.61 2.18
C VAL A 74 -0.17 -4.19 1.65
N VAL A 75 0.35 -3.27 2.44
CA VAL A 75 0.61 -1.88 2.01
C VAL A 75 2.07 -1.57 2.29
N VAL A 76 2.79 -1.15 1.27
CA VAL A 76 4.21 -0.80 1.38
C VAL A 76 4.34 0.72 1.41
N ALA A 77 4.94 1.25 2.48
CA ALA A 77 5.24 2.67 2.60
C ALA A 77 6.64 2.93 2.06
N ALA A 78 6.76 3.88 1.14
CA ALA A 78 8.04 4.20 0.50
C ALA A 78 8.19 5.71 0.31
N GLU A 79 9.45 6.16 0.24
CA GLU A 79 9.79 7.54 -0.09
C GLU A 79 10.31 7.59 -1.52
N VAL A 80 9.66 8.39 -2.37
CA VAL A 80 10.05 8.54 -3.77
C VAL A 80 10.19 10.03 -4.11
N PRO A 81 11.01 10.36 -5.14
CA PRO A 81 11.09 11.76 -5.58
C PRO A 81 9.73 12.26 -6.10
N ASP A 82 9.40 13.50 -5.80
CA ASP A 82 8.13 14.10 -6.24
C ASP A 82 7.99 14.06 -7.77
N ARG A 83 9.10 14.18 -8.49
CA ARG A 83 9.10 14.20 -9.96
C ARG A 83 8.57 12.93 -10.62
N VAL A 84 8.58 11.80 -9.91
CA VAL A 84 8.08 10.54 -10.47
C VAL A 84 6.63 10.26 -10.12
N VAL A 85 6.00 11.15 -9.34
CA VAL A 85 4.61 11.01 -8.91
C VAL A 85 3.73 11.91 -9.75
N ARG A 86 2.68 11.33 -10.34
CA ARG A 86 1.70 12.06 -11.16
C ARG A 86 0.34 12.09 -10.49
N PRO A 87 -0.40 13.17 -10.60
CA PRO A 87 -1.77 13.21 -10.11
C PRO A 87 -2.64 12.14 -10.77
N ALA A 88 -3.44 11.47 -9.98
CA ALA A 88 -4.40 10.47 -10.45
C ALA A 88 -5.66 10.46 -9.58
N ALA A 89 -5.88 11.52 -8.81
CA ALA A 89 -7.02 11.62 -7.91
C ALA A 89 -8.34 11.68 -8.70
N ALA A 90 -9.38 11.12 -8.10
CA ALA A 90 -10.74 11.16 -8.62
C ALA A 90 -11.69 11.38 -7.43
N PRO A 91 -12.96 11.76 -7.65
CA PRO A 91 -13.89 11.98 -6.53
C PRO A 91 -14.03 10.78 -5.60
N ASP A 92 -13.94 9.55 -6.13
CA ASP A 92 -14.01 8.32 -5.35
C ASP A 92 -12.63 7.83 -4.86
N ALA A 93 -11.54 8.50 -5.27
CA ALA A 93 -10.18 8.14 -4.91
C ALA A 93 -9.30 9.40 -4.76
N PRO A 94 -9.58 10.22 -3.73
CA PRO A 94 -8.89 11.51 -3.59
C PRO A 94 -7.39 11.38 -3.24
N ALA A 95 -6.98 10.25 -2.68
CA ALA A 95 -5.57 10.01 -2.31
C ALA A 95 -4.75 9.34 -3.43
N ARG A 96 -5.39 8.95 -4.54
CA ARG A 96 -4.72 8.16 -5.58
C ARG A 96 -3.71 8.99 -6.36
N VAL A 97 -2.54 8.37 -6.59
CA VAL A 97 -1.48 8.93 -7.43
C VAL A 97 -0.94 7.82 -8.34
N ARG A 98 -0.16 8.21 -9.32
CA ARG A 98 0.53 7.28 -10.21
C ARG A 98 2.04 7.48 -10.07
N VAL A 99 2.77 6.39 -9.87
CA VAL A 99 4.23 6.40 -9.73
C VAL A 99 4.82 5.91 -11.04
N GLU A 100 5.59 6.75 -11.72
CA GLU A 100 6.11 6.53 -13.07
C GLU A 100 7.49 5.89 -13.10
N ALA A 101 8.01 5.46 -11.95
CA ALA A 101 9.34 4.89 -11.85
C ALA A 101 9.37 3.67 -10.95
N GLU A 102 10.41 2.86 -11.10
CA GLU A 102 10.68 1.75 -10.18
C GLU A 102 10.84 2.27 -8.75
N VAL A 103 10.48 1.42 -7.78
CA VAL A 103 10.65 1.71 -6.35
C VAL A 103 11.66 0.71 -5.79
N PRO A 104 12.95 1.08 -5.69
CA PRO A 104 13.96 0.18 -5.13
C PRO A 104 13.74 -0.04 -3.64
N LEU A 105 14.21 -1.18 -3.12
CA LEU A 105 14.04 -1.53 -1.70
C LEU A 105 14.61 -0.47 -0.75
N LYS A 106 15.67 0.22 -1.14
CA LYS A 106 16.25 1.30 -0.31
C LYS A 106 15.27 2.47 -0.07
N ARG A 107 14.24 2.59 -0.88
CA ARG A 107 13.19 3.61 -0.73
C ARG A 107 12.04 3.13 0.15
N VAL A 108 11.97 1.84 0.43
CA VAL A 108 10.92 1.27 1.26
C VAL A 108 11.21 1.57 2.73
N ALA A 109 10.27 2.18 3.41
CA ALA A 109 10.38 2.53 4.83
C ALA A 109 9.83 1.42 5.71
N SER A 110 8.70 0.83 5.32
CA SER A 110 8.00 -0.19 6.11
C SER A 110 6.97 -0.90 5.25
N ALA A 111 6.42 -1.98 5.78
CA ALA A 111 5.22 -2.60 5.23
C ALA A 111 4.19 -2.76 6.34
N HIS A 112 2.93 -2.71 5.95
CA HIS A 112 1.78 -2.88 6.83
C HIS A 112 1.01 -4.09 6.32
N VAL A 113 0.84 -5.10 7.15
CA VAL A 113 0.36 -6.42 6.71
C VAL A 113 -0.66 -6.96 7.69
N ASP A 114 -1.73 -7.58 7.20
CA ASP A 114 -2.69 -8.29 8.04
C ASP A 114 -2.00 -9.40 8.82
N ASP A 115 -2.42 -9.60 10.07
CA ASP A 115 -2.05 -10.79 10.83
C ASP A 115 -2.54 -12.03 10.08
N ALA A 116 -1.79 -13.12 10.14
CA ALA A 116 -2.18 -14.39 9.56
C ALA A 116 -3.55 -14.86 10.06
N ALA A 117 -3.89 -14.57 11.31
CA ALA A 117 -5.19 -14.90 11.89
C ALA A 117 -6.36 -14.17 11.24
N ALA A 118 -6.11 -13.04 10.58
CA ALA A 118 -7.15 -12.28 9.88
C ALA A 118 -7.51 -12.86 8.50
N ALA A 119 -6.71 -13.77 7.96
CA ALA A 119 -6.86 -14.25 6.58
C ALA A 119 -8.27 -14.78 6.24
N PRO A 120 -8.95 -15.58 7.10
CA PRO A 120 -10.30 -16.01 6.77
C PRO A 120 -11.29 -14.87 6.61
N ASP A 121 -11.21 -13.84 7.44
CA ASP A 121 -12.08 -12.68 7.36
C ASP A 121 -11.76 -11.83 6.15
N VAL A 122 -10.48 -11.63 5.85
CA VAL A 122 -10.06 -10.88 4.66
C VAL A 122 -10.54 -11.59 3.40
N ALA A 123 -10.40 -12.91 3.33
CA ALA A 123 -10.88 -13.71 2.19
C ALA A 123 -12.40 -13.57 2.00
N ALA A 124 -13.14 -13.40 3.09
CA ALA A 124 -14.59 -13.23 3.07
C ALA A 124 -15.03 -11.77 2.87
N GLY A 125 -14.09 -10.83 2.71
CA GLY A 125 -14.39 -9.41 2.55
C GLY A 125 -14.69 -8.67 3.84
N ARG A 126 -14.44 -9.30 5.00
CA ARG A 126 -14.65 -8.69 6.31
C ARG A 126 -13.32 -8.12 6.83
N THR A 127 -13.02 -6.88 6.46
CA THR A 127 -11.73 -6.23 6.77
C THR A 127 -11.82 -5.17 7.87
N GLU A 128 -13.00 -4.70 8.20
CA GLU A 128 -13.22 -3.54 9.07
C GLU A 128 -12.73 -3.74 10.51
N ASP A 129 -12.69 -4.99 10.99
CA ASP A 129 -12.26 -5.30 12.36
C ASP A 129 -10.77 -5.62 12.46
N HIS A 130 -10.03 -5.49 11.37
CA HIS A 130 -8.62 -5.84 11.32
C HIS A 130 -7.76 -4.64 10.91
N GLU A 131 -6.77 -4.33 11.75
CA GLU A 131 -5.76 -3.33 11.43
C GLU A 131 -4.51 -4.02 10.89
N LEU A 132 -3.79 -3.31 10.02
CA LEU A 132 -2.54 -3.80 9.48
C LEU A 132 -1.43 -3.63 10.52
N LEU A 133 -0.59 -4.66 10.67
CA LEU A 133 0.55 -4.65 11.56
C LEU A 133 1.76 -4.05 10.85
N TRP A 134 2.54 -3.25 11.56
CA TRP A 134 3.74 -2.62 11.02
C TRP A 134 4.93 -3.57 11.04
N TYR A 135 5.69 -3.61 9.94
CA TYR A 135 6.94 -4.36 9.82
C TYR A 135 8.02 -3.46 9.25
N ALA A 136 9.22 -3.49 9.86
CA ALA A 136 10.38 -2.83 9.30
C ALA A 136 10.85 -3.57 8.03
N THR A 137 11.54 -2.86 7.15
CA THR A 137 12.01 -3.44 5.88
C THR A 137 12.84 -4.72 6.09
N GLN A 138 13.72 -4.73 7.09
CA GLN A 138 14.56 -5.88 7.39
C GLN A 138 13.80 -7.10 7.92
N GLU A 139 12.57 -6.94 8.37
CA GLU A 139 11.73 -8.03 8.87
C GLU A 139 10.94 -8.74 7.76
N LEU A 140 10.87 -8.16 6.57
CA LEU A 140 9.99 -8.65 5.51
C LEU A 140 10.35 -10.05 5.02
N ARG A 141 11.62 -10.40 5.00
CA ARG A 141 12.05 -11.75 4.58
C ARG A 141 11.52 -12.83 5.51
N HIS A 142 11.53 -12.56 6.82
CA HIS A 142 11.01 -13.49 7.82
C HIS A 142 9.48 -13.62 7.72
N LEU A 143 8.82 -12.51 7.41
CA LEU A 143 7.37 -12.50 7.24
C LEU A 143 6.91 -13.43 6.11
N LEU A 144 7.71 -13.55 5.05
CA LEU A 144 7.38 -14.33 3.86
C LEU A 144 7.82 -15.79 3.93
N GLU A 145 8.57 -16.16 4.95
CA GLU A 145 9.04 -17.55 5.15
C GLU A 145 7.91 -18.50 5.58
#